data_7eb5ca9f99cc4648d91bb76b9d7c3818
#
_entry.id   7eb5ca9f99cc4648d91bb76b9d7c3818
#
_cell.length_a   1.000
_cell.length_b   1.000
_cell.length_c   1.000
_cell.angle_alpha   90.00
_cell.angle_beta   90.00
_cell.angle_gamma   90.00
#
_symmetry.space_group_name_H-M   'P 1'
#
loop_
_entity.id
_entity.type
_entity.pdbx_description
1 polymer ?
#
loop_
_entity_poly.entity_id
_entity_poly.type
_entity_poly.pdbx_seq_one_letter_code
_entity_poly.pdbx_strand_id
1 'polypeptide(L)'
;MLWITRFAGLFSAAMAVIVLSPSLQSFPPAAAIRSSPSPIFRKAPAVFNNGDECLSSGGVCNPSLVHVAITLDVEYLRGSIAAVNSILQHSVCPESVFFHFIAVSEETNLLESLVRSVFPGLKFNIYDFAPETVRGLISSSVRQALEQPLNYARSYLADLLEPCVNRVIYLDSDLVVVDDIAKLWKTSLGSRIIGAPEYCYANFTKYFTGGFWSEERFSGTFRGRKPCYFNTGVMVIDLKKWRSGGYTKRIEKWMEIQRRERIYELGSLPPFLLVFAGHVAPISHRWNQHGLGGDNVRGSCRDLHPGPVSLLHWSGSGKPWIRLDSKRPCPLDALWTPYDLYRHSH
;
A
#
# COMPACT_ATOMS: atom_id res chain seq x y z
N MET A 1 -44.93 30.91 25.26
CA MET A 1 -44.51 30.36 23.98
C MET A 1 -43.18 31.00 23.51
N LEU A 2 -42.17 31.17 24.38
CA LEU A 2 -40.91 31.92 24.12
C LEU A 2 -39.67 31.28 24.73
N TRP A 3 -39.72 29.97 25.05
CA TRP A 3 -38.56 29.25 25.64
C TRP A 3 -37.95 28.15 24.75
N ILE A 4 -38.54 27.86 23.59
CA ILE A 4 -38.05 26.77 22.71
C ILE A 4 -37.06 27.25 21.66
N THR A 5 -36.96 28.55 21.38
CA THR A 5 -36.07 29.09 20.33
C THR A 5 -34.64 29.36 20.74
N ARG A 6 -34.30 29.31 22.04
CA ARG A 6 -32.92 29.54 22.50
C ARG A 6 -32.03 28.28 22.60
N PHE A 7 -32.64 27.09 22.60
CA PHE A 7 -31.85 25.84 22.64
C PHE A 7 -31.42 25.33 21.26
N ALA A 8 -32.12 25.66 20.20
CA ALA A 8 -31.77 25.25 18.84
C ALA A 8 -30.51 25.93 18.29
N GLY A 9 -30.22 27.18 18.70
CA GLY A 9 -29.04 27.92 18.27
C GLY A 9 -27.72 27.43 18.84
N LEU A 10 -27.72 26.89 20.08
CA LEU A 10 -26.52 26.37 20.73
C LEU A 10 -26.12 24.99 20.20
N PHE A 11 -27.08 24.15 19.79
CA PHE A 11 -26.80 22.86 19.15
C PHE A 11 -26.25 23.00 17.73
N SER A 12 -26.72 23.99 16.95
CA SER A 12 -26.18 24.24 15.61
C SER A 12 -24.76 24.79 15.66
N ALA A 13 -24.41 25.63 16.63
CA ALA A 13 -23.04 26.13 16.79
C ALA A 13 -22.06 25.03 17.27
N ALA A 14 -22.49 24.13 18.18
CA ALA A 14 -21.70 23.00 18.62
C ALA A 14 -21.49 21.97 17.52
N MET A 15 -22.49 21.70 16.67
CA MET A 15 -22.35 20.82 15.51
C MET A 15 -21.43 21.43 14.45
N ALA A 16 -21.51 22.73 14.20
CA ALA A 16 -20.61 23.43 13.28
C ALA A 16 -19.14 23.38 13.73
N VAL A 17 -18.88 23.49 15.05
CA VAL A 17 -17.52 23.35 15.62
C VAL A 17 -16.99 21.93 15.50
N ILE A 18 -17.85 20.91 15.63
CA ILE A 18 -17.45 19.49 15.46
C ILE A 18 -17.21 19.16 13.99
N VAL A 19 -17.94 19.75 13.06
CA VAL A 19 -17.74 19.55 11.60
C VAL A 19 -16.57 20.36 11.04
N LEU A 20 -16.24 21.49 11.69
CA LEU A 20 -15.14 22.39 11.31
C LEU A 20 -13.86 22.16 12.13
N SER A 21 -13.86 21.26 13.11
CA SER A 21 -12.62 20.81 13.72
C SER A 21 -11.83 20.10 12.63
N PRO A 22 -10.65 20.61 12.23
CA PRO A 22 -9.79 19.85 11.32
C PRO A 22 -9.56 18.51 12.00
N SER A 23 -9.87 17.43 11.29
CA SER A 23 -9.42 16.11 11.70
C SER A 23 -7.94 16.28 12.05
N LEU A 24 -7.56 15.93 13.28
CA LEU A 24 -6.17 15.96 13.73
C LEU A 24 -5.39 15.00 12.84
N GLN A 25 -5.03 15.48 11.66
CA GLN A 25 -4.07 14.81 10.80
C GLN A 25 -2.73 14.98 11.51
N SER A 26 -2.19 13.88 11.99
CA SER A 26 -0.89 13.86 12.67
C SER A 26 0.27 14.17 11.72
N PHE A 27 -0.02 14.37 10.43
CA PHE A 27 0.93 14.73 9.39
C PHE A 27 0.64 16.14 8.88
N PRO A 28 1.66 17.01 8.74
CA PRO A 28 1.44 18.37 8.24
C PRO A 28 0.87 18.31 6.81
N PRO A 29 -0.07 19.21 6.45
CA PRO A 29 -0.58 19.29 5.10
C PRO A 29 0.56 19.55 4.10
N ALA A 30 0.38 19.18 2.83
CA ALA A 30 1.39 19.35 1.78
C ALA A 30 2.02 20.76 1.72
N ALA A 31 1.23 21.80 2.01
CA ALA A 31 1.71 23.17 2.10
C ALA A 31 2.75 23.37 3.23
N ALA A 32 2.57 22.73 4.38
CA ALA A 32 3.51 22.80 5.50
C ALA A 32 4.80 22.03 5.20
N ILE A 33 4.72 20.93 4.44
CA ILE A 33 5.92 20.22 3.96
C ILE A 33 6.75 21.12 3.03
N ARG A 34 6.09 21.87 2.15
CA ARG A 34 6.74 22.78 1.18
C ARG A 34 7.39 24.01 1.83
N SER A 35 6.87 24.47 2.97
CA SER A 35 7.28 25.69 3.64
C SER A 35 8.12 25.48 4.91
N SER A 36 8.38 24.23 5.31
CA SER A 36 9.15 23.96 6.52
C SER A 36 10.64 24.36 6.34
N PRO A 37 11.18 25.21 7.22
CA PRO A 37 12.59 25.60 7.18
C PRO A 37 13.55 24.48 7.59
N SER A 38 13.04 23.41 8.20
CA SER A 38 13.83 22.25 8.65
C SER A 38 13.35 20.96 7.99
N PRO A 39 14.24 20.02 7.67
CA PRO A 39 13.84 18.75 7.11
C PRO A 39 12.92 18.02 8.09
N ILE A 40 11.72 17.67 7.64
CA ILE A 40 10.70 16.98 8.44
C ILE A 40 11.08 15.52 8.78
N PHE A 41 12.09 14.96 8.08
CA PHE A 41 12.65 13.65 8.36
C PHE A 41 14.12 13.73 8.72
N ARG A 42 14.54 12.81 9.56
CA ARG A 42 15.96 12.55 9.82
C ARG A 42 16.56 11.83 8.62
N LYS A 43 17.83 12.06 8.38
CA LYS A 43 18.61 11.19 7.47
C LYS A 43 18.61 9.75 8.03
N ALA A 44 18.37 8.79 7.16
CA ALA A 44 18.42 7.39 7.54
C ALA A 44 19.82 7.01 8.06
N PRO A 45 19.93 6.09 9.02
CA PRO A 45 21.22 5.52 9.42
C PRO A 45 21.95 4.97 8.20
N ALA A 46 23.28 5.07 8.21
CA ALA A 46 24.10 4.40 7.21
C ALA A 46 23.86 2.88 7.30
N VAL A 47 23.56 2.26 6.19
CA VAL A 47 23.40 0.82 6.09
C VAL A 47 24.67 0.29 5.46
N PHE A 48 25.31 -0.67 6.12
CA PHE A 48 26.56 -1.25 5.67
C PHE A 48 26.28 -2.54 4.91
N ASN A 49 27.04 -2.72 3.85
CA ASN A 49 27.12 -3.95 3.10
C ASN A 49 27.70 -5.07 3.99
N ASN A 50 27.03 -6.21 4.06
CA ASN A 50 27.45 -7.34 4.90
C ASN A 50 28.22 -8.43 4.14
N GLY A 51 28.65 -8.17 2.90
CA GLY A 51 29.41 -9.14 2.13
C GLY A 51 29.98 -8.58 0.82
N ASP A 52 31.08 -9.17 0.39
CA ASP A 52 31.79 -8.83 -0.86
C ASP A 52 30.99 -9.22 -2.13
N GLU A 53 29.93 -10.03 -1.95
CA GLU A 53 29.08 -10.53 -3.05
C GLU A 53 27.97 -9.56 -3.45
N CYS A 54 27.80 -8.43 -2.74
CA CYS A 54 26.74 -7.48 -3.00
C CYS A 54 27.06 -6.62 -4.21
N LEU A 55 26.17 -6.64 -5.21
CA LEU A 55 26.32 -5.90 -6.45
C LEU A 55 26.01 -4.41 -6.25
N SER A 56 27.04 -3.58 -6.32
CA SER A 56 26.89 -2.13 -6.14
C SER A 56 26.70 -1.35 -7.44
N SER A 57 26.96 -1.94 -8.61
CA SER A 57 26.97 -1.25 -9.90
C SER A 57 25.84 -1.71 -10.82
N GLY A 58 25.27 -0.75 -11.57
CA GLY A 58 24.30 -1.00 -12.61
C GLY A 58 23.04 -0.13 -12.50
N GLY A 59 22.45 0.22 -13.65
CA GLY A 59 21.17 0.92 -13.75
C GLY A 59 19.97 0.00 -13.53
N VAL A 60 18.77 0.56 -13.65
CA VAL A 60 17.47 -0.11 -13.43
C VAL A 60 17.29 -1.43 -14.20
N CYS A 61 17.98 -1.60 -15.34
CA CYS A 61 17.91 -2.81 -16.16
C CYS A 61 18.86 -3.94 -15.71
N ASN A 62 19.60 -3.79 -14.61
CA ASN A 62 20.47 -4.85 -14.12
C ASN A 62 19.62 -6.00 -13.55
N PRO A 63 19.69 -7.23 -14.12
CA PRO A 63 18.85 -8.35 -13.72
C PRO A 63 19.15 -8.89 -12.31
N SER A 64 20.25 -8.49 -11.71
CA SER A 64 20.65 -8.91 -10.36
C SER A 64 20.03 -8.05 -9.26
N LEU A 65 19.34 -6.95 -9.61
CA LEU A 65 18.68 -6.09 -8.66
C LEU A 65 17.38 -6.71 -8.14
N VAL A 66 17.06 -6.42 -6.89
CA VAL A 66 15.76 -6.66 -6.27
C VAL A 66 14.91 -5.42 -6.49
N HIS A 67 13.88 -5.51 -7.32
CA HIS A 67 13.00 -4.41 -7.64
C HIS A 67 11.82 -4.35 -6.66
N VAL A 68 11.65 -3.22 -5.97
CA VAL A 68 10.56 -2.98 -5.02
C VAL A 68 9.78 -1.75 -5.45
N ALA A 69 8.45 -1.89 -5.66
CA ALA A 69 7.55 -0.79 -6.00
C ALA A 69 6.71 -0.39 -4.79
N ILE A 70 6.64 0.91 -4.50
CA ILE A 70 5.86 1.50 -3.39
C ILE A 70 5.22 2.79 -3.92
N THR A 71 3.95 3.05 -3.55
CA THR A 71 3.33 4.35 -3.81
C THR A 71 3.85 5.40 -2.83
N LEU A 72 4.09 6.61 -3.33
CA LEU A 72 4.41 7.78 -2.52
C LEU A 72 3.30 8.81 -2.65
N ASP A 73 2.70 9.16 -1.54
CA ASP A 73 1.82 10.32 -1.40
C ASP A 73 2.09 11.02 -0.07
N VAL A 74 1.68 12.28 0.03
CA VAL A 74 1.97 13.10 1.21
C VAL A 74 1.29 12.56 2.48
N GLU A 75 0.12 11.97 2.37
CA GLU A 75 -0.63 11.45 3.54
C GLU A 75 0.04 10.22 4.15
N TYR A 76 0.59 9.34 3.30
CA TYR A 76 1.24 8.09 3.71
C TYR A 76 2.77 8.15 3.69
N LEU A 77 3.35 9.34 3.41
CA LEU A 77 4.79 9.52 3.25
C LEU A 77 5.60 8.98 4.45
N ARG A 78 5.12 9.24 5.67
CA ARG A 78 5.77 8.75 6.90
C ARG A 78 5.82 7.22 6.95
N GLY A 79 4.75 6.56 6.51
CA GLY A 79 4.71 5.11 6.37
C GLY A 79 5.68 4.62 5.29
N SER A 80 5.65 5.23 4.10
CA SER A 80 6.55 4.86 2.99
C SER A 80 8.02 5.01 3.35
N ILE A 81 8.40 6.09 4.03
CA ILE A 81 9.78 6.31 4.52
C ILE A 81 10.17 5.24 5.54
N ALA A 82 9.29 4.89 6.47
CA ALA A 82 9.54 3.82 7.44
C ALA A 82 9.66 2.44 6.75
N ALA A 83 8.84 2.16 5.75
CA ALA A 83 8.92 0.93 4.95
C ALA A 83 10.28 0.82 4.24
N VAL A 84 10.72 1.87 3.54
CA VAL A 84 12.03 1.91 2.88
C VAL A 84 13.16 1.72 3.89
N ASN A 85 13.13 2.46 5.01
CA ASN A 85 14.13 2.35 6.06
C ASN A 85 14.21 0.92 6.62
N SER A 86 13.06 0.27 6.87
CA SER A 86 13.03 -1.10 7.36
C SER A 86 13.63 -2.10 6.36
N ILE A 87 13.32 -1.96 5.06
CA ILE A 87 13.89 -2.81 4.00
C ILE A 87 15.40 -2.69 3.98
N LEU A 88 15.94 -1.46 4.01
CA LEU A 88 17.39 -1.22 3.97
C LEU A 88 18.09 -1.80 5.20
N GLN A 89 17.51 -1.63 6.40
CA GLN A 89 18.10 -2.12 7.65
C GLN A 89 18.14 -3.65 7.74
N HIS A 90 17.18 -4.34 7.09
CA HIS A 90 17.09 -5.80 7.15
C HIS A 90 17.64 -6.52 5.90
N SER A 91 17.99 -5.79 4.85
CA SER A 91 18.61 -6.37 3.67
C SER A 91 20.07 -6.73 3.93
N VAL A 92 20.47 -7.93 3.52
CA VAL A 92 21.91 -8.33 3.52
C VAL A 92 22.68 -7.47 2.51
N CYS A 93 22.09 -7.20 1.34
CA CYS A 93 22.66 -6.34 0.30
C CYS A 93 21.73 -5.16 -0.02
N PRO A 94 21.67 -4.13 0.82
CA PRO A 94 20.78 -2.98 0.60
C PRO A 94 21.06 -2.25 -0.72
N GLU A 95 22.30 -2.20 -1.17
CA GLU A 95 22.71 -1.61 -2.45
C GLU A 95 22.23 -2.38 -3.68
N SER A 96 21.79 -3.63 -3.51
CA SER A 96 21.18 -4.43 -4.58
C SER A 96 19.66 -4.23 -4.67
N VAL A 97 19.08 -3.40 -3.82
CA VAL A 97 17.64 -3.05 -3.89
C VAL A 97 17.43 -1.79 -4.71
N PHE A 98 16.57 -1.87 -5.69
CA PHE A 98 16.15 -0.74 -6.52
C PHE A 98 14.68 -0.41 -6.26
N PHE A 99 14.39 0.82 -5.88
CA PHE A 99 13.03 1.26 -5.56
C PHE A 99 12.37 1.95 -6.77
N HIS A 100 11.12 1.59 -7.00
CA HIS A 100 10.23 2.20 -7.98
C HIS A 100 9.12 2.92 -7.20
N PHE A 101 9.23 4.22 -7.08
CA PHE A 101 8.20 5.02 -6.43
C PHE A 101 7.18 5.50 -7.44
N ILE A 102 5.90 5.36 -7.11
CA ILE A 102 4.80 5.84 -7.93
C ILE A 102 4.13 6.98 -7.19
N ALA A 103 4.08 8.15 -7.81
CA ALA A 103 3.52 9.37 -7.24
C ALA A 103 2.63 10.09 -8.26
N VAL A 104 1.78 11.01 -7.80
CA VAL A 104 1.09 11.93 -8.72
C VAL A 104 2.04 13.03 -9.18
N SER A 105 1.92 13.46 -10.44
CA SER A 105 2.88 14.35 -11.12
C SER A 105 3.18 15.65 -10.36
N GLU A 106 2.17 16.23 -9.71
CA GLU A 106 2.31 17.49 -8.98
C GLU A 106 3.25 17.40 -7.76
N GLU A 107 3.47 16.19 -7.24
CA GLU A 107 4.26 15.94 -6.03
C GLU A 107 5.65 15.36 -6.33
N THR A 108 5.91 14.88 -7.54
CA THR A 108 7.10 14.10 -7.90
C THR A 108 8.41 14.80 -7.52
N ASN A 109 8.59 16.07 -7.89
CA ASN A 109 9.82 16.81 -7.62
C ASN A 109 10.08 17.01 -6.11
N LEU A 110 9.01 17.29 -5.35
CA LEU A 110 9.09 17.43 -3.91
C LEU A 110 9.49 16.11 -3.26
N LEU A 111 8.82 15.03 -3.65
CA LEU A 111 9.05 13.70 -3.11
C LEU A 111 10.43 13.17 -3.48
N GLU A 112 10.91 13.43 -4.70
CA GLU A 112 12.27 13.07 -5.11
C GLU A 112 13.33 13.75 -4.25
N SER A 113 13.23 15.06 -4.08
CA SER A 113 14.15 15.84 -3.24
C SER A 113 14.15 15.32 -1.80
N LEU A 114 12.98 14.99 -1.27
CA LEU A 114 12.82 14.48 0.08
C LEU A 114 13.46 13.08 0.22
N VAL A 115 13.16 12.15 -0.69
CA VAL A 115 13.74 10.79 -0.66
C VAL A 115 15.26 10.86 -0.73
N ARG A 116 15.84 11.70 -1.62
CA ARG A 116 17.30 11.91 -1.72
C ARG A 116 17.90 12.48 -0.44
N SER A 117 17.19 13.37 0.24
CA SER A 117 17.66 13.97 1.51
C SER A 117 17.67 12.94 2.65
N VAL A 118 16.67 12.06 2.70
CA VAL A 118 16.56 11.03 3.73
C VAL A 118 17.47 9.84 3.46
N PHE A 119 17.58 9.42 2.19
CA PHE A 119 18.33 8.24 1.74
C PHE A 119 19.33 8.62 0.62
N PRO A 120 20.46 9.28 0.91
CA PRO A 120 21.37 9.81 -0.12
C PRO A 120 21.97 8.76 -1.07
N GLY A 121 22.09 7.51 -0.62
CA GLY A 121 22.64 6.40 -1.42
C GLY A 121 21.61 5.49 -2.06
N LEU A 122 20.31 5.83 -1.98
CA LEU A 122 19.23 4.98 -2.49
C LEU A 122 19.24 4.94 -4.02
N LYS A 123 19.09 3.75 -4.57
CA LYS A 123 18.81 3.55 -6.00
C LYS A 123 17.30 3.56 -6.21
N PHE A 124 16.81 4.55 -6.93
CA PHE A 124 15.38 4.65 -7.20
C PHE A 124 15.06 5.47 -8.46
N ASN A 125 13.88 5.22 -9.00
CA ASN A 125 13.17 6.10 -9.92
C ASN A 125 11.82 6.50 -9.31
N ILE A 126 11.29 7.66 -9.69
CA ILE A 126 9.90 8.06 -9.42
C ILE A 126 9.14 8.09 -10.75
N TYR A 127 7.96 7.50 -10.76
CA TYR A 127 7.08 7.41 -11.93
C TYR A 127 5.82 8.21 -11.67
N ASP A 128 5.49 9.06 -12.63
CA ASP A 128 4.26 9.83 -12.60
C ASP A 128 3.05 8.96 -12.90
N PHE A 129 2.09 8.95 -12.01
CA PHE A 129 0.80 8.30 -12.20
C PHE A 129 -0.29 9.37 -12.36
N ALA A 130 -0.81 9.51 -13.58
CA ALA A 130 -1.90 10.45 -13.85
C ALA A 130 -3.21 9.94 -13.23
N PRO A 131 -3.81 10.65 -12.27
CA PRO A 131 -5.07 10.24 -11.63
C PRO A 131 -6.21 10.00 -12.62
N GLU A 132 -6.19 10.70 -13.76
CA GLU A 132 -7.17 10.61 -14.83
C GLU A 132 -7.25 9.21 -15.44
N THR A 133 -6.13 8.46 -15.43
CA THR A 133 -6.05 7.08 -15.92
C THR A 133 -7.11 6.18 -15.28
N VAL A 134 -7.43 6.40 -14.00
CA VAL A 134 -8.35 5.55 -13.24
C VAL A 134 -9.57 6.28 -12.69
N ARG A 135 -9.58 7.61 -12.65
CA ARG A 135 -10.66 8.40 -12.04
C ARG A 135 -12.03 8.03 -12.59
N GLY A 136 -12.12 7.80 -13.89
CA GLY A 136 -13.35 7.35 -14.54
C GLY A 136 -13.75 5.89 -14.24
N LEU A 137 -12.88 5.10 -13.62
CA LEU A 137 -13.10 3.69 -13.29
C LEU A 137 -13.35 3.45 -11.80
N ILE A 138 -12.99 4.39 -10.95
CA ILE A 138 -13.17 4.28 -9.50
C ILE A 138 -14.65 4.43 -9.14
N SER A 139 -15.15 3.55 -8.30
CA SER A 139 -16.48 3.60 -7.71
C SER A 139 -16.40 3.87 -6.21
N SER A 140 -17.50 4.37 -5.61
CA SER A 140 -17.55 4.60 -4.16
C SER A 140 -17.26 3.34 -3.36
N SER A 141 -16.58 3.50 -2.23
CA SER A 141 -16.15 2.43 -1.35
C SER A 141 -16.63 2.65 0.10
N VAL A 142 -16.42 1.68 0.96
CA VAL A 142 -16.74 1.76 2.40
C VAL A 142 -15.95 2.84 3.14
N ARG A 143 -14.89 3.35 2.54
CA ARG A 143 -14.03 4.42 3.08
C ARG A 143 -13.42 5.22 1.93
N GLN A 144 -13.54 6.55 1.98
CA GLN A 144 -13.03 7.47 0.96
C GLN A 144 -11.53 7.26 0.65
N ALA A 145 -10.70 6.95 1.66
CA ALA A 145 -9.29 6.66 1.46
C ALA A 145 -9.03 5.49 0.49
N LEU A 146 -10.00 4.57 0.29
CA LEU A 146 -9.88 3.48 -0.69
C LEU A 146 -10.20 3.92 -2.13
N GLU A 147 -10.70 5.14 -2.32
CA GLU A 147 -11.05 5.72 -3.62
C GLU A 147 -9.89 6.54 -4.22
N GLN A 148 -8.80 6.72 -3.46
CA GLN A 148 -7.63 7.47 -3.95
C GLN A 148 -7.01 6.80 -5.17
N PRO A 149 -6.72 7.55 -6.26
CA PRO A 149 -6.19 6.99 -7.51
C PRO A 149 -4.92 6.16 -7.33
N LEU A 150 -4.00 6.57 -6.44
CA LEU A 150 -2.75 5.83 -6.17
C LEU A 150 -2.99 4.42 -5.62
N ASN A 151 -4.13 4.12 -4.99
CA ASN A 151 -4.46 2.75 -4.59
C ASN A 151 -4.63 1.80 -5.79
N TYR A 152 -4.84 2.33 -6.98
CA TYR A 152 -5.01 1.57 -8.22
C TYR A 152 -3.72 1.52 -9.05
N ALA A 153 -2.70 2.32 -8.73
CA ALA A 153 -1.44 2.39 -9.46
C ALA A 153 -0.73 1.04 -9.55
N ARG A 154 -0.92 0.15 -8.55
CA ARG A 154 -0.41 -1.23 -8.57
C ARG A 154 -0.88 -2.04 -9.77
N SER A 155 -2.00 -1.71 -10.39
CA SER A 155 -2.53 -2.35 -11.59
C SER A 155 -1.78 -1.95 -12.86
N TYR A 156 -1.03 -0.85 -12.82
CA TYR A 156 -0.35 -0.21 -13.94
C TYR A 156 1.18 -0.33 -13.88
N LEU A 157 1.73 -1.08 -12.92
CA LEU A 157 3.20 -1.22 -12.78
C LEU A 157 3.86 -1.75 -14.06
N ALA A 158 3.19 -2.61 -14.80
CA ALA A 158 3.69 -3.16 -16.05
C ALA A 158 3.80 -2.11 -17.17
N ASP A 159 2.98 -1.06 -17.10
CA ASP A 159 2.94 0.02 -18.08
C ASP A 159 3.84 1.19 -17.64
N LEU A 160 4.04 1.37 -16.32
CA LEU A 160 4.83 2.45 -15.74
C LEU A 160 6.33 2.14 -15.71
N LEU A 161 6.70 0.91 -15.32
CA LEU A 161 8.10 0.53 -15.15
C LEU A 161 8.76 0.20 -16.49
N GLU A 162 10.08 0.39 -16.56
CA GLU A 162 10.89 0.12 -17.75
C GLU A 162 10.61 -1.30 -18.30
N PRO A 163 10.55 -1.47 -19.62
CA PRO A 163 10.30 -2.77 -20.26
C PRO A 163 11.29 -3.86 -19.86
N CYS A 164 12.51 -3.49 -19.47
CA CYS A 164 13.55 -4.42 -19.02
C CYS A 164 13.29 -4.97 -17.59
N VAL A 165 12.46 -4.29 -16.80
CA VAL A 165 12.05 -4.78 -15.47
C VAL A 165 10.99 -5.86 -15.64
N ASN A 166 11.43 -7.12 -15.53
CA ASN A 166 10.56 -8.28 -15.76
C ASN A 166 9.85 -8.78 -14.49
N ARG A 167 10.28 -8.32 -13.32
CA ARG A 167 9.75 -8.75 -12.03
C ARG A 167 9.81 -7.60 -11.05
N VAL A 168 8.83 -7.52 -10.14
CA VAL A 168 8.79 -6.53 -9.07
C VAL A 168 8.10 -7.10 -7.83
N ILE A 169 8.54 -6.68 -6.65
CA ILE A 169 7.79 -6.81 -5.39
C ILE A 169 6.99 -5.52 -5.24
N TYR A 170 5.67 -5.60 -5.16
CA TYR A 170 4.83 -4.48 -4.77
C TYR A 170 4.58 -4.51 -3.27
N LEU A 171 4.74 -3.37 -2.61
CA LEU A 171 4.48 -3.18 -1.19
C LEU A 171 3.60 -1.94 -0.97
N ASP A 172 2.62 -2.07 -0.07
CA ASP A 172 1.86 -0.92 0.43
C ASP A 172 2.75 -0.03 1.32
N SER A 173 2.31 1.19 1.60
CA SER A 173 3.05 2.21 2.33
C SER A 173 2.94 2.09 3.87
N ASP A 174 2.14 1.18 4.38
CA ASP A 174 1.79 1.03 5.79
C ASP A 174 2.31 -0.28 6.40
N LEU A 175 3.54 -0.63 6.04
CA LEU A 175 4.19 -1.86 6.49
C LEU A 175 5.65 -1.62 6.91
N VAL A 176 6.22 -2.59 7.62
CA VAL A 176 7.67 -2.67 7.85
C VAL A 176 8.16 -4.10 7.58
N VAL A 177 9.33 -4.20 6.96
CA VAL A 177 10.00 -5.47 6.66
C VAL A 177 11.02 -5.75 7.75
N VAL A 178 10.98 -6.94 8.34
CA VAL A 178 11.85 -7.37 9.44
C VAL A 178 12.69 -8.60 9.08
N ASP A 179 12.87 -8.83 7.79
CA ASP A 179 13.68 -9.91 7.22
C ASP A 179 14.29 -9.44 5.89
N ASP A 180 15.25 -10.16 5.33
CA ASP A 180 15.87 -9.80 4.06
C ASP A 180 14.88 -9.93 2.90
N ILE A 181 14.59 -8.80 2.24
CA ILE A 181 13.64 -8.71 1.12
C ILE A 181 14.05 -9.60 -0.07
N ALA A 182 15.34 -9.92 -0.21
CA ALA A 182 15.81 -10.83 -1.24
C ALA A 182 15.26 -12.26 -1.08
N LYS A 183 14.84 -12.66 0.12
CA LYS A 183 14.16 -13.95 0.33
C LYS A 183 12.76 -13.94 -0.31
N LEU A 184 12.04 -12.83 -0.22
CA LEU A 184 10.75 -12.68 -0.92
C LEU A 184 10.96 -12.61 -2.43
N TRP A 185 11.98 -11.89 -2.89
CA TRP A 185 12.35 -11.80 -4.30
C TRP A 185 12.60 -13.17 -4.93
N LYS A 186 13.23 -14.09 -4.22
CA LYS A 186 13.56 -15.45 -4.69
C LYS A 186 12.36 -16.40 -4.77
N THR A 187 11.16 -15.98 -4.34
CA THR A 187 9.95 -16.83 -4.41
C THR A 187 9.66 -17.25 -5.84
N SER A 188 9.51 -18.56 -6.08
CA SER A 188 9.13 -19.06 -7.40
C SER A 188 7.66 -18.77 -7.69
N LEU A 189 7.36 -18.16 -8.83
CA LEU A 189 5.99 -17.96 -9.32
C LEU A 189 5.52 -19.11 -10.22
N GLY A 190 6.43 -19.97 -10.70
CA GLY A 190 6.10 -21.01 -11.66
C GLY A 190 5.40 -20.44 -12.90
N SER A 191 4.24 -20.99 -13.23
CA SER A 191 3.39 -20.50 -14.33
C SER A 191 2.54 -19.29 -13.94
N ARG A 192 2.46 -18.91 -12.66
CA ARG A 192 1.59 -17.83 -12.17
C ARG A 192 2.16 -16.46 -12.51
N ILE A 193 1.29 -15.48 -12.52
CA ILE A 193 1.60 -14.07 -12.82
C ILE A 193 1.95 -13.32 -11.55
N ILE A 194 1.22 -13.59 -10.47
CA ILE A 194 1.46 -13.01 -9.15
C ILE A 194 1.65 -14.10 -8.11
N GLY A 195 2.41 -13.76 -7.07
CA GLY A 195 2.48 -14.49 -5.82
C GLY A 195 2.06 -13.58 -4.67
N ALA A 196 1.29 -14.13 -3.74
CA ALA A 196 0.89 -13.45 -2.51
C ALA A 196 0.56 -14.49 -1.42
N PRO A 197 0.59 -14.13 -0.13
CA PRO A 197 0.07 -14.99 0.92
C PRO A 197 -1.46 -15.12 0.81
N GLU A 198 -1.95 -16.35 0.68
CA GLU A 198 -3.38 -16.66 0.56
C GLU A 198 -3.97 -17.08 1.91
N TYR A 199 -5.17 -16.62 2.23
CA TYR A 199 -5.89 -16.87 3.48
C TYR A 199 -7.21 -17.61 3.17
N CYS A 200 -7.11 -18.91 2.97
CA CYS A 200 -8.24 -19.75 2.52
C CYS A 200 -9.30 -20.03 3.63
N TYR A 201 -8.99 -19.69 4.88
CA TYR A 201 -9.96 -19.72 5.98
C TYR A 201 -10.84 -18.46 6.06
N ALA A 202 -10.46 -17.39 5.33
CA ALA A 202 -11.28 -16.18 5.25
C ALA A 202 -12.56 -16.43 4.46
N ASN A 203 -13.68 -15.86 4.95
CA ASN A 203 -14.94 -15.94 4.20
C ASN A 203 -14.83 -15.12 2.90
N PHE A 204 -14.56 -15.80 1.79
CA PHE A 204 -14.34 -15.20 0.49
C PHE A 204 -15.60 -14.51 -0.08
N THR A 205 -16.78 -15.03 0.25
CA THR A 205 -18.05 -14.50 -0.30
C THR A 205 -18.32 -13.05 0.11
N LYS A 206 -17.84 -12.64 1.27
CA LYS A 206 -18.05 -11.26 1.79
C LYS A 206 -17.37 -10.15 1.00
N TYR A 207 -16.44 -10.48 0.08
CA TYR A 207 -15.77 -9.48 -0.74
C TYR A 207 -16.60 -9.01 -1.94
N PHE A 208 -17.74 -9.68 -2.17
CA PHE A 208 -18.66 -9.39 -3.27
C PHE A 208 -20.09 -9.26 -2.76
N THR A 209 -20.89 -8.49 -3.47
CA THR A 209 -22.29 -8.25 -3.10
C THR A 209 -23.19 -9.47 -3.37
N GLY A 210 -24.41 -9.47 -2.81
CA GLY A 210 -25.41 -10.48 -3.13
C GLY A 210 -25.73 -10.52 -4.63
N GLY A 211 -25.77 -9.35 -5.29
CA GLY A 211 -25.96 -9.23 -6.73
C GLY A 211 -24.90 -9.96 -7.55
N PHE A 212 -23.63 -9.88 -7.12
CA PHE A 212 -22.56 -10.66 -7.76
C PHE A 212 -22.82 -12.17 -7.70
N TRP A 213 -23.23 -12.69 -6.55
CA TRP A 213 -23.44 -14.12 -6.37
C TRP A 213 -24.70 -14.66 -7.02
N SER A 214 -25.75 -13.83 -7.14
CA SER A 214 -27.01 -14.22 -7.76
C SER A 214 -26.95 -14.33 -9.29
N GLU A 215 -25.98 -13.69 -9.92
CA GLU A 215 -25.83 -13.67 -11.37
C GLU A 215 -24.69 -14.63 -11.83
N GLU A 216 -25.07 -15.66 -12.58
CA GLU A 216 -24.15 -16.67 -13.11
C GLU A 216 -23.00 -16.08 -13.95
N ARG A 217 -23.27 -14.97 -14.70
CA ARG A 217 -22.26 -14.27 -15.51
C ARG A 217 -21.13 -13.72 -14.66
N PHE A 218 -21.35 -13.43 -13.37
CA PHE A 218 -20.34 -12.95 -12.44
C PHE A 218 -19.77 -14.09 -11.60
N SER A 219 -20.63 -14.82 -10.87
CA SER A 219 -20.21 -15.90 -9.97
C SER A 219 -19.50 -17.05 -10.71
N GLY A 220 -19.87 -17.28 -11.97
CA GLY A 220 -19.21 -18.23 -12.87
C GLY A 220 -17.72 -17.95 -13.12
N THR A 221 -17.23 -16.72 -12.82
CA THR A 221 -15.80 -16.37 -12.88
C THR A 221 -14.93 -17.32 -12.05
N PHE A 222 -15.47 -17.82 -10.93
CA PHE A 222 -14.75 -18.72 -10.03
C PHE A 222 -14.99 -20.22 -10.32
N ARG A 223 -15.75 -20.56 -11.36
CA ARG A 223 -15.99 -21.95 -11.72
C ARG A 223 -14.66 -22.68 -12.02
N GLY A 224 -14.45 -23.82 -11.38
CA GLY A 224 -13.22 -24.61 -11.51
C GLY A 224 -12.00 -24.04 -10.76
N ARG A 225 -12.16 -22.96 -9.99
CA ARG A 225 -11.13 -22.41 -9.12
C ARG A 225 -11.40 -22.75 -7.65
N LYS A 226 -10.33 -22.71 -6.84
CA LYS A 226 -10.44 -22.70 -5.37
C LYS A 226 -10.04 -21.30 -4.89
N PRO A 227 -10.94 -20.30 -4.96
CA PRO A 227 -10.59 -18.91 -4.67
C PRO A 227 -10.34 -18.74 -3.18
N CYS A 228 -9.16 -18.24 -2.84
CA CYS A 228 -8.81 -17.78 -1.50
C CYS A 228 -8.63 -16.27 -1.50
N TYR A 229 -8.89 -15.65 -0.36
CA TYR A 229 -8.54 -14.26 -0.13
C TYR A 229 -7.02 -14.09 -0.10
N PHE A 230 -6.52 -13.02 -0.68
CA PHE A 230 -5.17 -12.51 -0.48
C PHE A 230 -5.21 -10.98 -0.37
N ASN A 231 -4.30 -10.44 0.42
CA ASN A 231 -4.15 -9.00 0.54
C ASN A 231 -3.18 -8.50 -0.53
N THR A 232 -3.56 -7.46 -1.27
CA THR A 232 -2.78 -6.91 -2.40
C THR A 232 -1.65 -5.97 -1.98
N GLY A 233 -1.46 -5.73 -0.68
CA GLY A 233 -0.40 -4.87 -0.18
C GLY A 233 0.99 -5.52 -0.15
N VAL A 234 1.07 -6.84 -0.41
CA VAL A 234 2.34 -7.55 -0.63
C VAL A 234 2.15 -8.54 -1.77
N MET A 235 2.80 -8.29 -2.90
CA MET A 235 2.76 -9.14 -4.07
C MET A 235 4.13 -9.23 -4.74
N VAL A 236 4.46 -10.41 -5.24
CA VAL A 236 5.55 -10.58 -6.22
C VAL A 236 4.89 -10.72 -7.59
N ILE A 237 5.29 -9.91 -8.55
CA ILE A 237 4.63 -9.79 -9.86
C ILE A 237 5.63 -10.10 -10.97
N ASP A 238 5.26 -11.00 -11.89
CA ASP A 238 5.95 -11.23 -13.16
C ASP A 238 5.41 -10.21 -14.19
N LEU A 239 6.12 -9.11 -14.36
CA LEU A 239 5.69 -8.02 -15.26
C LEU A 239 5.74 -8.43 -16.74
N LYS A 240 6.65 -9.36 -17.11
CA LYS A 240 6.70 -9.87 -18.48
C LYS A 240 5.41 -10.62 -18.83
N LYS A 241 4.99 -11.55 -17.95
CA LYS A 241 3.72 -12.26 -18.12
C LYS A 241 2.52 -11.33 -18.00
N TRP A 242 2.59 -10.33 -17.11
CA TRP A 242 1.53 -9.34 -16.95
C TRP A 242 1.28 -8.59 -18.25
N ARG A 243 2.35 -8.05 -18.89
CA ARG A 243 2.29 -7.35 -20.16
C ARG A 243 1.72 -8.25 -21.28
N SER A 244 2.31 -9.43 -21.44
CA SER A 244 1.89 -10.36 -22.51
C SER A 244 0.44 -10.85 -22.37
N GLY A 245 -0.06 -10.96 -21.11
CA GLY A 245 -1.42 -11.41 -20.83
C GLY A 245 -2.46 -10.28 -20.72
N GLY A 246 -2.05 -9.00 -20.85
CA GLY A 246 -2.93 -7.83 -20.80
C GLY A 246 -3.67 -7.70 -19.47
N TYR A 247 -3.00 -7.94 -18.34
CA TYR A 247 -3.67 -8.02 -17.03
C TYR A 247 -4.19 -6.67 -16.53
N THR A 248 -3.56 -5.55 -16.88
CA THR A 248 -4.10 -4.20 -16.63
C THR A 248 -5.53 -4.10 -17.17
N LYS A 249 -5.74 -4.43 -18.46
CA LYS A 249 -7.06 -4.38 -19.11
C LYS A 249 -8.08 -5.34 -18.51
N ARG A 250 -7.62 -6.50 -18.01
CA ARG A 250 -8.52 -7.45 -17.32
C ARG A 250 -9.04 -6.88 -16.00
N ILE A 251 -8.20 -6.14 -15.26
CA ILE A 251 -8.59 -5.45 -14.02
C ILE A 251 -9.54 -4.30 -14.36
N GLU A 252 -9.19 -3.45 -15.34
CA GLU A 252 -10.03 -2.34 -15.79
C GLU A 252 -11.43 -2.79 -16.20
N LYS A 253 -11.54 -3.90 -16.93
CA LYS A 253 -12.83 -4.48 -17.30
C LYS A 253 -13.74 -4.74 -16.09
N TRP A 254 -13.19 -5.26 -15.00
CA TRP A 254 -13.96 -5.48 -13.76
C TRP A 254 -14.33 -4.17 -13.05
N MET A 255 -13.47 -3.16 -13.13
CA MET A 255 -13.77 -1.83 -12.62
C MET A 255 -14.88 -1.14 -13.43
N GLU A 256 -14.90 -1.31 -14.76
CA GLU A 256 -15.99 -0.84 -15.63
C GLU A 256 -17.33 -1.51 -15.31
N ILE A 257 -17.32 -2.83 -15.07
CA ILE A 257 -18.52 -3.57 -14.64
C ILE A 257 -18.99 -3.03 -13.30
N GLN A 258 -18.13 -2.89 -12.32
CA GLN A 258 -18.42 -2.34 -10.99
C GLN A 258 -19.12 -0.96 -11.07
N ARG A 259 -18.70 -0.11 -12.01
CA ARG A 259 -19.26 1.21 -12.21
C ARG A 259 -20.71 1.19 -12.68
N ARG A 260 -21.07 0.17 -13.47
CA ARG A 260 -22.41 -0.01 -14.02
C ARG A 260 -23.31 -0.80 -13.07
N GLU A 261 -22.71 -1.78 -12.42
CA GLU A 261 -23.40 -2.77 -11.59
C GLU A 261 -22.54 -3.02 -10.33
N ARG A 262 -23.01 -2.56 -9.17
CA ARG A 262 -22.28 -2.65 -7.92
C ARG A 262 -22.12 -4.11 -7.49
N ILE A 263 -20.96 -4.71 -7.82
CA ILE A 263 -20.65 -6.12 -7.55
C ILE A 263 -19.71 -6.32 -6.35
N TYR A 264 -19.11 -5.25 -5.82
CA TYR A 264 -18.27 -5.26 -4.61
C TYR A 264 -18.30 -3.91 -3.87
N GLU A 265 -17.74 -3.88 -2.64
CA GLU A 265 -17.76 -2.70 -1.76
C GLU A 265 -16.37 -2.11 -1.48
N LEU A 266 -15.30 -2.88 -1.67
CA LEU A 266 -13.93 -2.48 -1.34
C LEU A 266 -13.17 -2.01 -2.59
N GLY A 267 -12.48 -0.87 -2.53
CA GLY A 267 -11.75 -0.21 -3.61
C GLY A 267 -10.99 -1.10 -4.61
N SER A 268 -9.67 -1.05 -4.62
CA SER A 268 -8.83 -1.74 -5.63
C SER A 268 -8.64 -3.25 -5.41
N LEU A 269 -8.99 -3.80 -4.24
CA LEU A 269 -8.77 -5.22 -3.93
C LEU A 269 -9.65 -6.19 -4.74
N PRO A 270 -11.01 -6.02 -4.83
CA PRO A 270 -11.86 -7.01 -5.47
C PRO A 270 -11.55 -7.27 -6.95
N PRO A 271 -11.19 -6.29 -7.80
CA PRO A 271 -10.74 -6.58 -9.16
C PRO A 271 -9.55 -7.56 -9.23
N PHE A 272 -8.59 -7.46 -8.29
CA PHE A 272 -7.50 -8.44 -8.18
C PHE A 272 -8.01 -9.83 -7.80
N LEU A 273 -8.95 -9.93 -6.85
CA LEU A 273 -9.56 -11.21 -6.48
C LEU A 273 -10.29 -11.84 -7.67
N LEU A 274 -11.03 -11.06 -8.47
CA LEU A 274 -11.74 -11.54 -9.66
C LEU A 274 -10.77 -12.09 -10.70
N VAL A 275 -9.63 -11.46 -10.90
CA VAL A 275 -8.64 -11.88 -11.90
C VAL A 275 -7.78 -13.04 -11.39
N PHE A 276 -7.33 -13.03 -10.13
CA PHE A 276 -6.25 -13.88 -9.68
C PHE A 276 -6.62 -14.94 -8.62
N ALA A 277 -7.73 -14.78 -7.85
CA ALA A 277 -8.05 -15.75 -6.80
C ALA A 277 -8.17 -17.19 -7.35
N GLY A 278 -7.45 -18.11 -6.71
CA GLY A 278 -7.26 -19.49 -7.17
C GLY A 278 -6.17 -19.67 -8.24
N HIS A 279 -5.46 -18.59 -8.63
CA HIS A 279 -4.36 -18.59 -9.59
C HIS A 279 -3.11 -17.85 -9.08
N VAL A 280 -3.00 -17.68 -7.77
CA VAL A 280 -1.86 -17.04 -7.11
C VAL A 280 -0.76 -18.07 -6.86
N ALA A 281 0.52 -17.69 -6.97
CA ALA A 281 1.61 -18.50 -6.47
C ALA A 281 1.68 -18.37 -4.94
N PRO A 282 1.78 -19.49 -4.19
CA PRO A 282 1.78 -19.41 -2.74
C PRO A 282 3.04 -18.74 -2.21
N ILE A 283 2.86 -17.75 -1.35
CA ILE A 283 3.92 -17.12 -0.55
C ILE A 283 3.65 -17.42 0.93
N SER A 284 4.70 -17.64 1.70
CA SER A 284 4.56 -17.86 3.15
C SER A 284 3.89 -16.68 3.82
N HIS A 285 2.94 -16.93 4.73
CA HIS A 285 2.18 -15.93 5.49
C HIS A 285 3.07 -14.99 6.31
N ARG A 286 4.31 -15.41 6.64
CA ARG A 286 5.29 -14.55 7.30
C ARG A 286 5.53 -13.23 6.58
N TRP A 287 5.33 -13.19 5.25
CA TRP A 287 5.53 -12.04 4.40
C TRP A 287 4.35 -11.08 4.32
N ASN A 288 3.27 -11.34 5.04
CA ASN A 288 2.19 -10.35 5.18
C ASN A 288 1.35 -10.60 6.44
N GLN A 289 1.85 -10.16 7.59
CA GLN A 289 1.11 -10.09 8.85
C GLN A 289 0.15 -8.90 8.79
N HIS A 290 -0.89 -8.99 7.95
CA HIS A 290 -1.82 -7.92 7.64
C HIS A 290 -2.93 -7.75 8.68
N GLY A 291 -3.64 -6.60 8.62
CA GLY A 291 -4.79 -6.31 9.47
C GLY A 291 -4.43 -5.61 10.77
N LEU A 292 -3.15 -5.28 11.01
CA LEU A 292 -2.71 -4.62 12.25
C LEU A 292 -3.30 -3.22 12.42
N GLY A 293 -3.77 -2.58 11.33
CA GLY A 293 -4.54 -1.35 11.34
C GLY A 293 -6.01 -1.53 11.73
N GLY A 294 -6.44 -2.76 12.05
CA GLY A 294 -7.83 -3.09 12.37
C GLY A 294 -8.73 -3.20 11.13
N ASP A 295 -10.01 -2.90 11.28
CA ASP A 295 -10.93 -2.86 10.16
C ASP A 295 -10.86 -1.53 9.38
N ASN A 296 -11.51 -1.45 8.23
CA ASN A 296 -11.52 -0.26 7.41
C ASN A 296 -12.39 0.90 7.96
N VAL A 297 -13.10 0.68 9.05
CA VAL A 297 -14.03 1.65 9.64
C VAL A 297 -13.54 2.14 11.00
N ARG A 298 -13.16 1.24 11.91
CA ARG A 298 -12.89 1.56 13.31
C ARG A 298 -11.42 1.58 13.72
N GLY A 299 -10.53 0.91 12.99
CA GLY A 299 -9.10 0.87 13.29
C GLY A 299 -8.77 0.23 14.64
N SER A 300 -9.50 -0.81 15.04
CA SER A 300 -9.29 -1.55 16.29
C SER A 300 -7.91 -2.22 16.32
N CYS A 301 -7.36 -2.44 17.52
CA CYS A 301 -6.13 -3.22 17.69
C CYS A 301 -6.34 -4.68 17.27
N ARG A 302 -5.32 -5.27 16.66
CA ARG A 302 -5.31 -6.67 16.24
C ARG A 302 -4.02 -7.34 16.71
N ASP A 303 -4.10 -8.63 16.91
CA ASP A 303 -2.96 -9.48 17.20
C ASP A 303 -2.28 -9.95 15.91
N LEU A 304 -1.05 -10.48 16.05
CA LEU A 304 -0.34 -11.14 14.95
C LEU A 304 -1.04 -12.43 14.56
N HIS A 305 -0.95 -12.76 13.28
CA HIS A 305 -1.28 -14.11 12.82
C HIS A 305 -0.27 -15.10 13.40
N PRO A 306 -0.67 -16.37 13.67
CA PRO A 306 0.26 -17.38 14.17
C PRO A 306 1.44 -17.62 13.20
N GLY A 307 2.62 -17.87 13.76
CA GLY A 307 3.82 -18.24 13.01
C GLY A 307 4.88 -17.14 12.92
N PRO A 308 5.94 -17.38 12.14
CA PRO A 308 7.05 -16.44 12.02
C PRO A 308 6.64 -15.19 11.24
N VAL A 309 7.35 -14.08 11.51
CA VAL A 309 7.11 -12.76 10.92
C VAL A 309 8.33 -12.33 10.10
N SER A 310 8.11 -11.93 8.84
CA SER A 310 9.09 -11.25 8.00
C SER A 310 8.61 -9.86 7.58
N LEU A 311 7.29 -9.60 7.68
CA LEU A 311 6.70 -8.31 7.32
C LEU A 311 5.44 -8.08 8.16
N LEU A 312 5.38 -6.92 8.80
CA LEU A 312 4.26 -6.40 9.57
C LEU A 312 3.50 -5.38 8.72
N HIS A 313 2.16 -5.47 8.64
CA HIS A 313 1.35 -4.64 7.76
C HIS A 313 0.12 -4.09 8.48
N TRP A 314 0.10 -2.77 8.68
CA TRP A 314 -1.01 -2.06 9.30
C TRP A 314 -2.12 -1.72 8.30
N SER A 315 -2.50 -2.73 7.49
CA SER A 315 -3.67 -2.59 6.61
C SER A 315 -4.93 -2.36 7.47
N GLY A 316 -5.85 -1.54 6.97
CA GLY A 316 -7.02 -1.05 7.71
C GLY A 316 -6.96 0.46 7.93
N SER A 317 -7.87 0.99 8.75
CA SER A 317 -7.96 2.44 8.98
C SER A 317 -6.97 2.98 10.01
N GLY A 318 -6.54 2.17 10.98
CA GLY A 318 -5.60 2.56 12.02
C GLY A 318 -4.15 2.47 11.55
N LYS A 319 -3.46 3.63 11.55
CA LYS A 319 -2.04 3.70 11.19
C LYS A 319 -1.18 3.91 12.42
N PRO A 320 0.00 3.25 12.54
CA PRO A 320 0.82 3.34 13.74
C PRO A 320 1.23 4.78 14.03
N TRP A 321 1.64 5.56 13.04
CA TRP A 321 2.03 6.96 13.21
C TRP A 321 0.89 7.83 13.74
N ILE A 322 -0.37 7.61 13.27
CA ILE A 322 -1.54 8.36 13.75
C ILE A 322 -1.85 8.01 15.19
N ARG A 323 -1.81 6.71 15.55
CA ARG A 323 -2.12 6.25 16.90
C ARG A 323 -1.05 6.66 17.92
N LEU A 324 0.22 6.61 17.54
CA LEU A 324 1.34 7.06 18.37
C LEU A 324 1.22 8.57 18.67
N ASP A 325 1.01 9.40 17.64
CA ASP A 325 0.88 10.85 17.81
C ASP A 325 -0.35 11.24 18.64
N SER A 326 -1.45 10.51 18.48
CA SER A 326 -2.66 10.71 19.31
C SER A 326 -2.56 10.12 20.72
N LYS A 327 -1.41 9.54 21.09
CA LYS A 327 -1.17 8.88 22.40
C LYS A 327 -2.16 7.76 22.70
N ARG A 328 -2.62 7.06 21.68
CA ARG A 328 -3.54 5.90 21.76
C ARG A 328 -3.01 4.72 20.96
N PRO A 329 -1.76 4.28 21.18
CA PRO A 329 -1.16 3.21 20.40
C PRO A 329 -1.82 1.86 20.70
N CYS A 330 -1.84 1.01 19.66
CA CYS A 330 -2.01 -0.42 19.87
C CYS A 330 -0.66 -1.05 20.29
N PRO A 331 -0.66 -2.18 21.00
CA PRO A 331 0.57 -2.80 21.48
C PRO A 331 1.61 -3.05 20.39
N LEU A 332 1.18 -3.43 19.19
CA LEU A 332 2.06 -3.73 18.06
C LEU A 332 2.58 -2.47 17.33
N ASP A 333 2.05 -1.28 17.60
CA ASP A 333 2.54 -0.04 16.99
C ASP A 333 3.96 0.28 17.43
N ALA A 334 4.38 -0.20 18.61
CA ALA A 334 5.76 -0.08 19.08
C ALA A 334 6.79 -0.75 18.13
N LEU A 335 6.38 -1.78 17.38
CA LEU A 335 7.25 -2.47 16.42
C LEU A 335 7.53 -1.63 15.18
N TRP A 336 6.73 -0.61 14.89
CA TRP A 336 6.93 0.34 13.79
C TRP A 336 7.90 1.47 14.18
N THR A 337 7.92 1.87 15.45
CA THR A 337 8.68 3.03 15.97
C THR A 337 10.18 3.04 15.60
N PRO A 338 10.94 1.92 15.60
CA PRO A 338 12.36 1.94 15.26
C PRO A 338 12.67 2.43 13.84
N TYR A 339 11.70 2.32 12.93
CA TYR A 339 11.86 2.69 11.52
C TYR A 339 11.38 4.10 11.19
N ASP A 340 10.71 4.76 12.14
CA ASP A 340 10.18 6.11 11.98
C ASP A 340 11.31 7.14 11.97
N LEU A 341 11.46 7.82 10.85
CA LEU A 341 12.45 8.89 10.67
C LEU A 341 11.85 10.28 10.80
N TYR A 342 10.54 10.38 11.10
CA TYR A 342 9.87 11.66 11.26
C TYR A 342 10.40 12.42 12.48
N ARG A 343 10.62 13.73 12.32
CA ARG A 343 11.01 14.62 13.41
C ARG A 343 9.78 15.20 14.06
N HIS A 344 9.53 14.84 15.29
CA HIS A 344 8.55 15.55 16.09
C HIS A 344 9.10 16.94 16.44
N SER A 345 8.35 18.01 16.13
CA SER A 345 8.63 19.34 16.68
C SER A 345 8.38 19.27 18.19
N HIS A 346 9.43 19.52 18.96
CA HIS A 346 9.36 19.65 20.43
C HIS A 346 8.68 20.94 20.82
#